data_bf7292250d8e024cebb6e75590794dd1
#
_entry.id   bf7292250d8e024cebb6e75590794dd1
#
_cell.length_a   1.000
_cell.length_b   1.000
_cell.length_c   1.000
_cell.angle_alpha   90.00
_cell.angle_beta   90.00
_cell.angle_gamma   90.00
#
_symmetry.space_group_name_H-M   'P 1'
#
loop_
_entity.id
_entity.type
_entity.pdbx_description
1 polymer ?
#
loop_
_entity_poly.entity_id
_entity_poly.type
_entity_poly.pdbx_seq_one_letter_code
_entity_poly.pdbx_strand_id
1 'polypeptide(L)'
;VLHKFSVDLPKKHGRGGQSALRFSRLREEARHNYVRKVAELASQHFITDNKVNVTGIVLAGSADFKSVLSQSDLLDYRLRPKIVQLVDVSYGGENGFNQAIELAADSLANVKFVQEKRLIQKYFDEISTETGKYCFGLDDTFRALEMGAVEILIVWENLEHMRHVFKDSE
;
A
#
# COMPACT_ATOMS: atom_id res chain seq x y z
N VAL A 1 -2.38 6.38 4.98
CA VAL A 1 -0.99 6.87 4.88
C VAL A 1 -0.46 7.09 6.29
N LEU A 2 0.55 6.33 6.71
CA LEU A 2 1.15 6.44 8.04
C LEU A 2 2.06 7.67 8.14
N HIS A 3 2.85 7.93 7.10
CA HIS A 3 3.79 9.04 7.07
C HIS A 3 3.93 9.58 5.65
N LYS A 4 4.10 10.89 5.51
CA LYS A 4 4.34 11.58 4.25
C LYS A 4 5.42 12.66 4.47
N PHE A 5 6.42 12.67 3.63
CA PHE A 5 7.43 13.72 3.61
C PHE A 5 7.84 14.08 2.19
N SER A 6 8.40 15.25 2.01
CA SER A 6 8.90 15.75 0.73
C SER A 6 10.36 16.13 0.88
N VAL A 7 11.15 15.85 -0.14
CA VAL A 7 12.57 16.23 -0.22
C VAL A 7 12.86 16.79 -1.61
N ASP A 8 13.47 17.96 -1.62
CA ASP A 8 13.98 18.54 -2.85
C ASP A 8 15.34 17.94 -3.22
N LEU A 9 15.35 17.09 -4.24
CA LEU A 9 16.58 16.52 -4.76
C LEU A 9 17.17 17.41 -5.83
N PRO A 10 18.49 17.74 -5.77
CA PRO A 10 19.15 18.60 -6.76
C PRO A 10 19.03 18.00 -8.16
N LYS A 11 18.55 18.81 -9.12
CA LYS A 11 18.45 18.42 -10.52
C LYS A 11 19.84 18.26 -11.16
N LYS A 12 19.93 17.37 -12.15
CA LYS A 12 21.14 17.22 -12.95
C LYS A 12 21.32 18.45 -13.84
N HIS A 13 22.40 19.17 -13.66
CA HIS A 13 22.79 20.24 -14.57
C HIS A 13 23.64 19.66 -15.69
N GLY A 14 23.26 19.90 -16.96
CA GLY A 14 23.94 19.39 -18.13
C GLY A 14 25.19 20.18 -18.53
N ARG A 15 25.52 21.27 -17.82
CA ARG A 15 26.71 22.09 -18.11
C ARG A 15 27.92 21.50 -17.40
N GLY A 16 28.96 21.15 -18.18
CA GLY A 16 30.27 20.77 -17.67
C GLY A 16 31.00 21.97 -17.06
N GLY A 17 32.13 21.71 -16.43
CA GLY A 17 32.99 22.72 -15.86
C GLY A 17 33.61 22.24 -14.55
N GLN A 18 34.54 23.02 -13.99
CA GLN A 18 35.32 22.70 -12.80
C GLN A 18 34.44 22.45 -11.57
N SER A 19 33.26 23.08 -11.49
CA SER A 19 32.27 22.91 -10.41
C SER A 19 31.37 21.68 -10.60
N ALA A 20 31.34 21.05 -11.76
CA ALA A 20 30.45 19.91 -12.05
C ALA A 20 30.71 18.73 -11.12
N LEU A 21 31.98 18.45 -10.79
CA LEU A 21 32.36 17.37 -9.85
C LEU A 21 31.83 17.64 -8.44
N ARG A 22 31.93 18.89 -7.95
CA ARG A 22 31.38 19.28 -6.65
C ARG A 22 29.87 19.10 -6.60
N PHE A 23 29.16 19.58 -7.64
CA PHE A 23 27.69 19.41 -7.71
C PHE A 23 27.26 17.96 -7.89
N SER A 24 28.07 17.11 -8.55
CA SER A 24 27.81 15.68 -8.61
C SER A 24 27.85 15.06 -7.23
N ARG A 25 28.90 15.34 -6.44
CA ARG A 25 29.03 14.83 -5.06
C ARG A 25 27.90 15.29 -4.16
N LEU A 26 27.50 16.56 -4.25
CA LEU A 26 26.37 17.08 -3.47
C LEU A 26 25.04 16.39 -3.85
N ARG A 27 24.84 16.06 -5.13
CA ARG A 27 23.67 15.29 -5.55
C ARG A 27 23.69 13.87 -5.01
N GLU A 28 24.83 13.20 -5.07
CA GLU A 28 24.99 11.84 -4.54
C GLU A 28 24.76 11.82 -3.02
N GLU A 29 25.29 12.79 -2.31
CA GLU A 29 25.07 12.95 -0.87
C GLU A 29 23.58 13.19 -0.56
N ALA A 30 22.91 14.07 -1.29
CA ALA A 30 21.49 14.32 -1.12
C ALA A 30 20.64 13.06 -1.40
N ARG A 31 20.99 12.29 -2.45
CA ARG A 31 20.36 11.00 -2.76
C ARG A 31 20.57 9.97 -1.64
N HIS A 32 21.79 9.87 -1.14
CA HIS A 32 22.12 8.96 -0.04
C HIS A 32 21.35 9.32 1.24
N ASN A 33 21.29 10.61 1.56
CA ASN A 33 20.54 11.10 2.72
C ASN A 33 19.03 10.86 2.57
N TYR A 34 18.48 10.94 1.34
CA TYR A 34 17.10 10.58 1.06
C TYR A 34 16.85 9.09 1.33
N VAL A 35 17.69 8.20 0.79
CA VAL A 35 17.59 6.75 1.03
C VAL A 35 17.70 6.42 2.52
N ARG A 36 18.64 7.06 3.23
CA ARG A 36 18.79 6.93 4.69
C ARG A 36 17.50 7.32 5.42
N LYS A 37 16.92 8.47 5.07
CA LYS A 37 15.69 8.94 5.69
C LYS A 37 14.52 7.96 5.47
N VAL A 38 14.39 7.40 4.27
CA VAL A 38 13.36 6.38 3.98
C VAL A 38 13.60 5.12 4.82
N ALA A 39 14.84 4.66 4.92
CA ALA A 39 15.19 3.48 5.71
C ALA A 39 14.92 3.67 7.21
N GLU A 40 15.26 4.84 7.75
CA GLU A 40 14.96 5.22 9.15
C GLU A 40 13.45 5.21 9.41
N LEU A 41 12.66 5.83 8.54
CA LEU A 41 11.21 5.85 8.67
C LEU A 41 10.59 4.45 8.51
N ALA A 42 11.10 3.63 7.60
CA ALA A 42 10.67 2.25 7.46
C ALA A 42 10.92 1.46 8.75
N SER A 43 12.08 1.62 9.36
CA SER A 43 12.40 0.97 10.63
C SER A 43 11.50 1.48 11.77
N GLN A 44 11.25 2.77 11.82
CA GLN A 44 10.39 3.39 12.83
C GLN A 44 8.93 2.91 12.76
N HIS A 45 8.40 2.73 11.55
CA HIS A 45 6.99 2.38 11.37
C HIS A 45 6.74 0.87 11.26
N PHE A 46 7.71 0.09 10.80
CA PHE A 46 7.54 -1.33 10.50
C PHE A 46 8.22 -2.27 11.49
N ILE A 47 8.85 -1.71 12.52
CA ILE A 47 9.45 -2.48 13.61
C ILE A 47 8.90 -1.94 14.95
N THR A 48 8.25 -2.80 15.72
CA THR A 48 7.75 -2.51 17.06
C THR A 48 8.29 -3.57 18.01
N ASP A 49 8.79 -3.17 19.17
CA ASP A 49 9.34 -4.09 20.19
C ASP A 49 10.36 -5.08 19.60
N ASN A 50 11.23 -4.58 18.73
CA ASN A 50 12.26 -5.35 18.06
C ASN A 50 11.75 -6.43 17.08
N LYS A 51 10.47 -6.45 16.76
CA LYS A 51 9.80 -7.36 15.82
C LYS A 51 9.23 -6.60 14.63
N VAL A 52 9.29 -7.23 13.45
CA VAL A 52 8.65 -6.69 12.25
C VAL A 52 7.13 -6.84 12.38
N ASN A 53 6.42 -5.73 12.27
CA ASN A 53 4.95 -5.65 12.42
C ASN A 53 4.19 -5.73 11.10
N VAL A 54 4.90 -5.98 9.97
CA VAL A 54 4.32 -6.10 8.63
C VAL A 54 4.57 -7.47 8.03
N THR A 55 3.61 -7.97 7.25
CA THR A 55 3.72 -9.26 6.56
C THR A 55 4.65 -9.19 5.36
N GLY A 56 4.60 -8.10 4.60
CA GLY A 56 5.41 -7.85 3.43
C GLY A 56 5.53 -6.35 3.12
N ILE A 57 6.52 -6.00 2.32
CA ILE A 57 6.83 -4.63 1.91
C ILE A 57 6.89 -4.60 0.39
N VAL A 58 6.16 -3.68 -0.23
CA VAL A 58 6.29 -3.34 -1.64
C VAL A 58 7.01 -2.01 -1.74
N LEU A 59 8.12 -1.98 -2.46
CA LEU A 59 8.84 -0.75 -2.77
C LEU A 59 8.40 -0.23 -4.13
N ALA A 60 7.68 0.86 -4.14
CA ALA A 60 7.19 1.50 -5.36
C ALA A 60 7.82 2.87 -5.55
N GLY A 61 8.17 3.20 -6.77
CA GLY A 61 8.74 4.51 -7.09
C GLY A 61 9.21 4.61 -8.54
N SER A 62 9.39 5.82 -9.00
CA SER A 62 10.07 6.10 -10.26
C SER A 62 11.60 6.02 -10.08
N ALA A 63 12.31 5.74 -11.13
CA ALA A 63 13.77 5.61 -11.13
C ALA A 63 14.31 4.51 -10.19
N ASP A 64 15.57 4.60 -9.86
CA ASP A 64 16.38 3.56 -9.21
C ASP A 64 16.36 3.58 -7.66
N PHE A 65 15.71 4.55 -7.05
CA PHE A 65 15.71 4.70 -5.58
C PHE A 65 15.22 3.46 -4.83
N LYS A 66 14.17 2.79 -5.34
CA LYS A 66 13.65 1.55 -4.76
C LYS A 66 14.67 0.41 -4.79
N SER A 67 15.41 0.29 -5.90
CA SER A 67 16.46 -0.71 -6.05
C SER A 67 17.67 -0.39 -5.16
N VAL A 68 18.07 0.89 -5.10
CA VAL A 68 19.12 1.34 -4.18
C VAL A 68 18.72 1.06 -2.74
N LEU A 69 17.50 1.37 -2.33
CA LEU A 69 17.02 1.11 -0.97
C LEU A 69 17.00 -0.39 -0.64
N SER A 70 16.50 -1.22 -1.56
CA SER A 70 16.41 -2.67 -1.34
C SER A 70 17.77 -3.35 -1.14
N GLN A 71 18.81 -2.80 -1.78
CA GLN A 71 20.19 -3.31 -1.73
C GLN A 71 21.05 -2.58 -0.69
N SER A 72 20.55 -1.50 -0.10
CA SER A 72 21.30 -0.65 0.81
C SER A 72 21.45 -1.30 2.18
N ASP A 73 22.65 -1.15 2.77
CA ASP A 73 22.91 -1.51 4.17
C ASP A 73 22.21 -0.57 5.17
N LEU A 74 21.65 0.54 4.69
CA LEU A 74 20.86 1.46 5.50
C LEU A 74 19.51 0.88 5.91
N LEU A 75 18.94 -0.02 5.08
CA LEU A 75 17.68 -0.68 5.43
C LEU A 75 17.94 -1.78 6.46
N ASP A 76 17.15 -1.77 7.53
CA ASP A 76 17.24 -2.76 8.61
C ASP A 76 17.19 -4.18 8.04
N TYR A 77 18.14 -5.02 8.48
CA TYR A 77 18.29 -6.40 8.01
C TYR A 77 17.03 -7.26 8.19
N ARG A 78 16.16 -6.91 9.15
CA ARG A 78 14.88 -7.60 9.41
C ARG A 78 13.80 -7.24 8.38
N LEU A 79 13.90 -6.05 7.77
CA LEU A 79 12.95 -5.60 6.76
C LEU A 79 13.30 -6.10 5.35
N ARG A 80 14.59 -6.33 5.05
CA ARG A 80 15.04 -6.81 3.73
C ARG A 80 14.31 -8.09 3.27
N PRO A 81 14.22 -9.17 4.08
CA PRO A 81 13.51 -10.39 3.66
C PRO A 81 12.00 -10.22 3.53
N LYS A 82 11.46 -9.10 4.01
CA LYS A 82 10.05 -8.74 3.87
C LYS A 82 9.73 -8.00 2.58
N ILE A 83 10.72 -7.60 1.80
CA ILE A 83 10.49 -6.99 0.48
C ILE A 83 9.99 -8.08 -0.47
N VAL A 84 8.71 -7.99 -0.84
CA VAL A 84 8.05 -8.98 -1.72
C VAL A 84 8.08 -8.55 -3.18
N GLN A 85 8.11 -7.25 -3.45
CA GLN A 85 8.13 -6.75 -4.81
C GLN A 85 8.69 -5.33 -4.91
N LEU A 86 9.35 -5.05 -6.06
CA LEU A 86 9.73 -3.71 -6.49
C LEU A 86 8.85 -3.31 -7.70
N VAL A 87 8.25 -2.13 -7.63
CA VAL A 87 7.28 -1.69 -8.64
C VAL A 87 7.68 -0.32 -9.20
N ASP A 88 7.69 -0.20 -10.53
CA ASP A 88 7.87 1.06 -11.20
C ASP A 88 6.53 1.81 -11.34
N VAL A 89 6.48 3.03 -10.82
CA VAL A 89 5.31 3.89 -10.94
C VAL A 89 5.67 5.17 -11.67
N SER A 90 4.77 5.64 -12.54
CA SER A 90 4.99 6.82 -13.37
C SER A 90 4.61 8.12 -12.67
N TYR A 91 3.80 8.04 -11.63
CA TYR A 91 3.25 9.18 -10.91
C TYR A 91 3.65 9.16 -9.43
N GLY A 92 3.66 10.32 -8.81
CA GLY A 92 3.82 10.47 -7.36
C GLY A 92 2.47 10.61 -6.64
N GLY A 93 2.53 10.70 -5.31
CA GLY A 93 1.36 10.92 -4.47
C GLY A 93 0.36 9.77 -4.52
N GLU A 94 -0.92 10.09 -4.40
CA GLU A 94 -2.01 9.11 -4.30
C GLU A 94 -2.19 8.28 -5.59
N ASN A 95 -2.05 8.90 -6.74
CA ASN A 95 -2.14 8.20 -8.03
C ASN A 95 -1.03 7.14 -8.18
N GLY A 96 0.19 7.48 -7.81
CA GLY A 96 1.31 6.53 -7.80
C GLY A 96 1.11 5.42 -6.78
N PHE A 97 0.52 5.72 -5.64
CA PHE A 97 0.18 4.72 -4.63
C PHE A 97 -0.87 3.73 -5.14
N ASN A 98 -1.94 4.20 -5.78
CA ASN A 98 -2.95 3.34 -6.38
C ASN A 98 -2.37 2.48 -7.51
N GLN A 99 -1.55 3.07 -8.39
CA GLN A 99 -0.83 2.34 -9.43
C GLN A 99 0.08 1.24 -8.84
N ALA A 100 0.78 1.53 -7.74
CA ALA A 100 1.62 0.53 -7.06
C ALA A 100 0.82 -0.66 -6.53
N ILE A 101 -0.37 -0.41 -5.97
CA ILE A 101 -1.27 -1.47 -5.49
C ILE A 101 -1.72 -2.36 -6.66
N GLU A 102 -2.09 -1.76 -7.79
CA GLU A 102 -2.53 -2.50 -8.98
C GLU A 102 -1.42 -3.38 -9.56
N LEU A 103 -0.22 -2.80 -9.71
CA LEU A 103 0.94 -3.51 -10.26
C LEU A 103 1.50 -4.59 -9.31
N ALA A 104 1.27 -4.45 -8.01
CA ALA A 104 1.66 -5.43 -7.00
C ALA A 104 0.51 -6.39 -6.62
N ALA A 105 -0.61 -6.38 -7.37
CA ALA A 105 -1.84 -7.09 -7.00
C ALA A 105 -1.64 -8.58 -6.74
N ASP A 106 -0.79 -9.25 -7.52
CA ASP A 106 -0.52 -10.68 -7.35
C ASP A 106 0.26 -10.97 -6.06
N SER A 107 1.25 -10.15 -5.74
CA SER A 107 2.01 -10.25 -4.49
C SER A 107 1.18 -9.85 -3.26
N LEU A 108 0.14 -9.04 -3.47
CA LEU A 108 -0.78 -8.57 -2.45
C LEU A 108 -2.09 -9.37 -2.40
N ALA A 109 -2.24 -10.42 -3.22
CA ALA A 109 -3.51 -11.16 -3.37
C ALA A 109 -4.09 -11.67 -2.04
N ASN A 110 -3.24 -11.98 -1.09
CA ASN A 110 -3.62 -12.47 0.24
C ASN A 110 -3.75 -11.35 1.29
N VAL A 111 -3.51 -10.09 0.92
CA VAL A 111 -3.64 -8.96 1.86
C VAL A 111 -5.12 -8.58 1.95
N LYS A 112 -5.66 -8.58 3.16
CA LYS A 112 -7.07 -8.27 3.45
C LYS A 112 -7.59 -7.03 2.73
N PHE A 113 -6.81 -5.94 2.76
CA PHE A 113 -7.17 -4.68 2.08
C PHE A 113 -7.40 -4.84 0.57
N VAL A 114 -6.55 -5.62 -0.13
CA VAL A 114 -6.70 -5.82 -1.59
C VAL A 114 -7.92 -6.67 -1.89
N GLN A 115 -8.20 -7.68 -1.07
CA GLN A 115 -9.43 -8.49 -1.18
C GLN A 115 -10.67 -7.63 -0.96
N GLU A 116 -10.68 -6.80 0.09
CA GLU A 116 -11.77 -5.88 0.39
C GLU A 116 -12.00 -4.86 -0.74
N LYS A 117 -10.92 -4.27 -1.28
CA LYS A 117 -11.01 -3.35 -2.43
C LYS A 117 -11.62 -4.03 -3.66
N ARG A 118 -11.25 -5.28 -3.96
CA ARG A 118 -11.84 -6.06 -5.06
C ARG A 118 -13.33 -6.34 -4.84
N LEU A 119 -13.73 -6.65 -3.62
CA LEU A 119 -15.15 -6.87 -3.29
C LEU A 119 -15.98 -5.60 -3.44
N ILE A 120 -15.44 -4.45 -2.99
CA ILE A 120 -16.08 -3.16 -3.15
C ILE A 120 -16.19 -2.79 -4.64
N GLN A 121 -15.14 -3.01 -5.43
CA GLN A 121 -15.17 -2.77 -6.87
C GLN A 121 -16.24 -3.64 -7.54
N LYS A 122 -16.28 -4.94 -7.25
CA LYS A 122 -17.32 -5.86 -7.75
C LYS A 122 -18.72 -5.35 -7.42
N TYR A 123 -18.93 -4.84 -6.22
CA TYR A 123 -20.22 -4.28 -5.81
C TYR A 123 -20.61 -3.06 -6.67
N PHE A 124 -19.70 -2.13 -6.92
CA PHE A 124 -19.97 -0.99 -7.80
C PHE A 124 -20.16 -1.38 -9.26
N ASP A 125 -19.48 -2.40 -9.74
CA ASP A 125 -19.67 -2.95 -11.09
C ASP A 125 -21.09 -3.54 -11.24
N GLU A 126 -21.59 -4.27 -10.23
CA GLU A 126 -22.97 -4.79 -10.21
C GLU A 126 -24.02 -3.67 -10.22
N ILE A 127 -23.76 -2.55 -9.51
CA ILE A 127 -24.63 -1.37 -9.54
C ILE A 127 -24.62 -0.73 -10.93
N SER A 128 -23.44 -0.50 -11.51
CA SER A 128 -23.30 0.21 -12.79
C SER A 128 -23.86 -0.57 -13.97
N THR A 129 -23.89 -1.90 -13.87
CA THR A 129 -24.49 -2.79 -14.89
C THR A 129 -25.96 -3.14 -14.62
N GLU A 130 -26.54 -2.62 -13.53
CA GLU A 130 -27.94 -2.84 -13.15
C GLU A 130 -28.34 -4.33 -13.14
N THR A 131 -27.49 -5.20 -12.65
CA THR A 131 -27.73 -6.66 -12.67
C THR A 131 -28.87 -7.12 -11.75
N GLY A 132 -29.28 -6.29 -10.81
CA GLY A 132 -30.26 -6.63 -9.77
C GLY A 132 -29.71 -7.60 -8.69
N LYS A 133 -28.39 -7.89 -8.70
CA LYS A 133 -27.73 -8.79 -7.74
C LYS A 133 -27.10 -8.05 -6.56
N TYR A 134 -27.61 -6.89 -6.24
CA TYR A 134 -27.12 -6.07 -5.14
C TYR A 134 -28.30 -5.49 -4.34
N CYS A 135 -28.06 -5.24 -3.08
CA CYS A 135 -28.95 -4.45 -2.23
C CYS A 135 -28.09 -3.57 -1.29
N PHE A 136 -28.69 -2.54 -0.75
CA PHE A 136 -28.05 -1.63 0.20
C PHE A 136 -29.07 -1.14 1.23
N GLY A 137 -28.55 -0.60 2.32
CA GLY A 137 -29.39 -0.21 3.46
C GLY A 137 -29.67 -1.40 4.39
N LEU A 138 -30.16 -1.11 5.58
CA LEU A 138 -30.39 -2.10 6.61
C LEU A 138 -31.53 -3.06 6.27
N ASP A 139 -32.70 -2.51 5.95
CA ASP A 139 -33.92 -3.30 5.77
C ASP A 139 -33.82 -4.29 4.61
N ASP A 140 -33.35 -3.84 3.46
CA ASP A 140 -33.21 -4.71 2.28
C ASP A 140 -32.11 -5.74 2.45
N THR A 141 -31.00 -5.37 3.13
CA THR A 141 -29.94 -6.33 3.46
C THR A 141 -30.43 -7.40 4.44
N PHE A 142 -31.18 -7.04 5.46
CA PHE A 142 -31.77 -8.02 6.39
C PHE A 142 -32.76 -8.96 5.70
N ARG A 143 -33.64 -8.43 4.84
CA ARG A 143 -34.57 -9.26 4.06
C ARG A 143 -33.81 -10.25 3.16
N ALA A 144 -32.76 -9.79 2.48
CA ALA A 144 -31.93 -10.66 1.65
C ALA A 144 -31.22 -11.75 2.45
N LEU A 145 -30.74 -11.42 3.69
CA LEU A 145 -30.14 -12.38 4.60
C LEU A 145 -31.16 -13.42 5.11
N GLU A 146 -32.38 -13.00 5.48
CA GLU A 146 -33.46 -13.89 5.90
C GLU A 146 -33.87 -14.87 4.78
N MET A 147 -33.85 -14.41 3.53
CA MET A 147 -34.12 -15.26 2.37
C MET A 147 -32.96 -16.19 1.99
N GLY A 148 -31.79 -16.07 2.66
CA GLY A 148 -30.58 -16.83 2.31
C GLY A 148 -30.01 -16.47 0.92
N ALA A 149 -30.32 -15.28 0.39
CA ALA A 149 -29.94 -14.84 -0.95
C ALA A 149 -28.58 -14.13 -1.00
N VAL A 150 -27.91 -13.95 0.14
CA VAL A 150 -26.65 -13.18 0.24
C VAL A 150 -25.44 -14.09 0.12
N GLU A 151 -24.67 -13.91 -0.95
CA GLU A 151 -23.38 -14.57 -1.14
C GLU A 151 -22.25 -13.79 -0.43
N ILE A 152 -22.26 -12.46 -0.57
CA ILE A 152 -21.23 -11.58 -0.01
C ILE A 152 -21.92 -10.47 0.78
N LEU A 153 -21.54 -10.31 2.04
CA LEU A 153 -21.98 -9.22 2.90
C LEU A 153 -20.82 -8.28 3.17
N ILE A 154 -20.98 -7.01 2.76
CA ILE A 154 -20.02 -5.94 3.03
C ILE A 154 -20.54 -5.10 4.19
N VAL A 155 -19.77 -5.01 5.27
CA VAL A 155 -20.12 -4.29 6.49
C VAL A 155 -19.01 -3.33 6.86
N TRP A 156 -19.37 -2.10 7.20
CA TRP A 156 -18.42 -1.14 7.74
C TRP A 156 -18.01 -1.54 9.17
N GLU A 157 -16.69 -1.54 9.46
CA GLU A 157 -16.14 -2.03 10.74
C GLU A 157 -16.64 -1.27 11.99
N ASN A 158 -16.99 0.01 11.84
CA ASN A 158 -17.51 0.84 12.93
C ASN A 158 -19.04 0.93 12.93
N LEU A 159 -19.73 -0.05 12.32
CA LEU A 159 -21.19 -0.11 12.37
C LEU A 159 -21.66 -0.38 13.81
N GLU A 160 -22.60 0.41 14.32
CA GLU A 160 -23.11 0.31 15.70
C GLU A 160 -23.99 -0.94 15.96
N HIS A 161 -24.09 -1.83 14.97
CA HIS A 161 -24.87 -3.06 15.08
C HIS A 161 -24.00 -4.24 15.50
N MET A 162 -24.46 -5.00 16.49
CA MET A 162 -23.78 -6.20 16.95
C MET A 162 -24.40 -7.46 16.36
N ARG A 163 -23.56 -8.32 15.76
CA ARG A 163 -23.96 -9.65 15.31
C ARG A 163 -23.76 -10.66 16.44
N HIS A 164 -24.84 -11.31 16.84
CA HIS A 164 -24.79 -12.44 17.77
C HIS A 164 -24.91 -13.76 17.00
N VAL A 165 -24.00 -14.68 17.26
CA VAL A 165 -24.03 -16.03 16.70
C VAL A 165 -24.38 -16.99 17.84
N PHE A 166 -25.55 -17.57 17.77
CA PHE A 166 -25.96 -18.63 18.70
C PHE A 166 -25.55 -19.98 18.12
N LYS A 167 -25.02 -20.85 18.97
CA LYS A 167 -24.77 -22.26 18.65
C LYS A 167 -25.68 -23.08 19.52
N ASP A 168 -26.42 -23.99 18.92
CA ASP A 168 -27.12 -25.01 19.70
C ASP A 168 -26.07 -25.90 20.36
N SER A 169 -26.21 -26.10 21.67
CA SER A 169 -25.43 -27.09 22.41
C SER A 169 -26.10 -28.45 22.19
N GLU A 170 -25.54 -29.25 21.26
CA GLU A 170 -25.82 -30.68 21.24
C GLU A 170 -25.20 -31.36 22.43
#